data_9f81aaf4b6df5be597ec7a720f82a034
#
_entry.id   9f81aaf4b6df5be597ec7a720f82a034
#
_cell.length_a   1.000
_cell.length_b   1.000
_cell.length_c   1.000
_cell.angle_alpha   90.00
_cell.angle_beta   90.00
_cell.angle_gamma   90.00
#
_symmetry.space_group_name_H-M   'P 1'
#
loop_
_entity.id
_entity.type
_entity.pdbx_description
1 polymer ?
#
loop_
_entity_poly.entity_id
_entity_poly.type
_entity_poly.pdbx_seq_one_letter_code
_entity_poly.pdbx_strand_id
1 'polypeptide(L)'
;GVHAAPGVATSTENNLRLGLLYLNYGEWEGKQLIDREWMKRATTRRIRTDVINNESHITDNGAGYGYQLWICPESETFKFSGGHGQDATMSRQNDLVIATHEAASDVTGVASCNVLSKYLLMPKLSDKPLPEDPEALIELNNWLHSRAIKDRTCRSVPADITHWNGIYRLAEGGIHVN
;
A
#
# COMPACT_ATOMS: atom_id res chain seq x y z
N GLY A 1 3.52 -21.97 -6.30
CA GLY A 1 2.31 -21.30 -6.75
C GLY A 1 2.18 -19.93 -6.13
N VAL A 2 1.65 -18.96 -6.87
CA VAL A 2 1.35 -17.63 -6.33
C VAL A 2 0.00 -17.71 -5.62
N HIS A 3 -0.04 -17.33 -4.34
CA HIS A 3 -1.29 -17.26 -3.60
C HIS A 3 -2.09 -16.03 -4.06
N ALA A 4 -3.37 -16.21 -4.32
CA ALA A 4 -4.24 -15.12 -4.78
C ALA A 4 -4.58 -14.11 -3.67
N ALA A 5 -4.54 -14.51 -2.43
CA ALA A 5 -4.64 -13.68 -1.21
C ALA A 5 -4.56 -14.58 0.03
N PRO A 6 -3.86 -14.18 1.08
CA PRO A 6 -2.79 -13.20 1.20
C PRO A 6 -1.46 -13.79 0.67
N GLY A 7 -0.45 -12.96 0.46
CA GLY A 7 0.89 -13.52 0.25
C GLY A 7 1.64 -13.02 -0.98
N VAL A 8 1.27 -11.88 -1.53
CA VAL A 8 2.14 -11.22 -2.51
C VAL A 8 3.30 -10.57 -1.76
N ALA A 9 4.49 -11.14 -1.92
CA ALA A 9 5.73 -10.51 -1.47
C ALA A 9 6.31 -9.67 -2.62
N THR A 10 6.36 -8.36 -2.43
CA THR A 10 6.82 -7.43 -3.46
C THR A 10 7.49 -6.21 -2.83
N SER A 11 8.21 -5.43 -3.62
CA SER A 11 8.72 -4.14 -3.17
C SER A 11 7.65 -3.04 -3.28
N THR A 12 7.82 -1.95 -2.53
CA THR A 12 6.95 -0.76 -2.62
C THR A 12 6.90 -0.24 -4.05
N GLU A 13 8.03 -0.23 -4.74
CA GLU A 13 8.12 0.22 -6.14
C GLU A 13 7.31 -0.68 -7.10
N ASN A 14 7.35 -1.98 -6.94
CA ASN A 14 6.54 -2.88 -7.76
C ASN A 14 5.05 -2.74 -7.45
N ASN A 15 4.69 -2.48 -6.19
CA ASN A 15 3.32 -2.18 -5.82
C ASN A 15 2.83 -0.88 -6.46
N LEU A 16 3.70 0.14 -6.54
CA LEU A 16 3.42 1.38 -7.25
C LEU A 16 3.22 1.15 -8.75
N ARG A 17 4.08 0.33 -9.41
CA ARG A 17 3.91 -0.04 -10.83
C ARG A 17 2.58 -0.76 -11.08
N LEU A 18 2.19 -1.65 -10.18
CA LEU A 18 0.88 -2.30 -10.25
C LEU A 18 -0.25 -1.27 -10.13
N GLY A 19 -0.12 -0.32 -9.20
CA GLY A 19 -1.06 0.80 -9.07
C GLY A 19 -1.18 1.63 -10.35
N LEU A 20 -0.06 1.93 -11.03
CA LEU A 20 -0.06 2.63 -12.32
C LEU A 20 -0.80 1.84 -13.41
N LEU A 21 -0.64 0.53 -13.45
CA LEU A 21 -1.40 -0.31 -14.38
C LEU A 21 -2.91 -0.19 -14.16
N TYR A 22 -3.35 -0.15 -12.89
CA TYR A 22 -4.76 0.02 -12.56
C TYR A 22 -5.26 1.45 -12.81
N LEU A 23 -4.43 2.44 -12.53
CA LEU A 23 -4.72 3.85 -12.82
C LEU A 23 -5.01 4.03 -14.33
N ASN A 24 -4.19 3.42 -15.17
CA ASN A 24 -4.25 3.47 -16.64
C ASN A 24 -5.21 2.42 -17.25
N TYR A 25 -6.18 1.93 -16.48
CA TYR A 25 -7.16 0.95 -16.99
C TYR A 25 -6.57 -0.30 -17.64
N GLY A 26 -5.46 -0.81 -17.08
CA GLY A 26 -4.82 -2.03 -17.56
C GLY A 26 -3.86 -1.84 -18.73
N GLU A 27 -3.54 -0.61 -19.07
CA GLU A 27 -2.55 -0.27 -20.09
C GLU A 27 -1.17 -0.04 -19.46
N TRP A 28 -0.15 -0.60 -20.06
CA TRP A 28 1.26 -0.44 -19.68
C TRP A 28 2.11 -0.23 -20.93
N GLU A 29 2.84 0.87 -20.97
CA GLU A 29 3.73 1.23 -22.10
C GLU A 29 3.04 1.14 -23.48
N GLY A 30 1.80 1.64 -23.56
CA GLY A 30 1.01 1.62 -24.80
C GLY A 30 0.38 0.27 -25.15
N LYS A 31 0.55 -0.75 -24.29
CA LYS A 31 -0.03 -2.06 -24.51
C LYS A 31 -1.13 -2.36 -23.49
N GLN A 32 -2.32 -2.72 -23.97
CA GLN A 32 -3.40 -3.20 -23.12
C GLN A 32 -3.09 -4.60 -22.59
N LEU A 33 -2.73 -4.70 -21.30
CA LEU A 33 -2.42 -5.98 -20.64
C LEU A 33 -3.64 -6.61 -19.99
N ILE A 34 -4.56 -5.80 -19.48
CA ILE A 34 -5.81 -6.24 -18.85
C ILE A 34 -6.95 -5.52 -19.55
N ASP A 35 -8.03 -6.22 -19.81
CA ASP A 35 -9.20 -5.66 -20.48
C ASP A 35 -9.70 -4.37 -19.80
N ARG A 36 -9.85 -3.31 -20.59
CA ARG A 36 -10.23 -1.98 -20.09
C ARG A 36 -11.59 -1.96 -19.41
N GLU A 37 -12.56 -2.68 -19.95
CA GLU A 37 -13.91 -2.72 -19.39
C GLU A 37 -13.93 -3.55 -18.09
N TRP A 38 -13.09 -4.59 -18.02
CA TRP A 38 -12.90 -5.31 -16.77
C TRP A 38 -12.32 -4.39 -15.70
N MET A 39 -11.29 -3.59 -16.03
CA MET A 39 -10.66 -2.65 -15.09
C MET A 39 -11.64 -1.59 -14.60
N LYS A 40 -12.47 -1.05 -15.47
CA LYS A 40 -13.55 -0.13 -15.07
C LYS A 40 -14.48 -0.78 -14.04
N ARG A 41 -14.91 -2.02 -14.32
CA ARG A 41 -15.78 -2.77 -13.40
C ARG A 41 -15.08 -3.06 -12.07
N ALA A 42 -13.81 -3.43 -12.10
CA ALA A 42 -13.03 -3.77 -10.91
C ALA A 42 -12.85 -2.57 -9.98
N THR A 43 -12.67 -1.38 -10.55
CA THR A 43 -12.45 -0.13 -9.82
C THR A 43 -13.72 0.69 -9.57
N THR A 44 -14.89 0.08 -9.75
CA THR A 44 -16.19 0.69 -9.44
C THR A 44 -16.79 0.01 -8.22
N ARG A 45 -17.42 0.79 -7.34
CA ARG A 45 -18.08 0.27 -6.15
C ARG A 45 -19.20 -0.72 -6.53
N ARG A 46 -19.10 -1.94 -6.03
CA ARG A 46 -20.07 -3.03 -6.18
C ARG A 46 -20.87 -3.25 -4.91
N ILE A 47 -20.23 -3.11 -3.77
CA ILE A 47 -20.80 -3.33 -2.45
C ILE A 47 -20.52 -2.08 -1.60
N ARG A 48 -21.49 -1.68 -0.82
CA ARG A 48 -21.31 -0.69 0.24
C ARG A 48 -20.77 -1.37 1.48
N THR A 49 -19.76 -0.78 2.09
CA THR A 49 -19.13 -1.29 3.32
C THR A 49 -19.39 -0.39 4.53
N ASP A 50 -19.79 0.85 4.30
CA ASP A 50 -20.18 1.82 5.30
C ASP A 50 -21.41 1.42 6.14
N VAL A 51 -22.21 0.48 5.63
CA VAL A 51 -23.43 -0.03 6.31
C VAL A 51 -23.11 -1.10 7.37
N ILE A 52 -21.93 -1.75 7.25
CA ILE A 52 -21.56 -2.89 8.10
C ILE A 52 -20.89 -2.41 9.40
N ASN A 53 -20.17 -1.31 9.32
CA ASN A 53 -19.51 -0.70 10.46
C ASN A 53 -20.26 0.56 10.85
N ASN A 54 -21.08 0.46 11.88
CA ASN A 54 -21.84 1.58 12.47
C ASN A 54 -20.92 2.65 13.10
N GLU A 55 -19.63 2.60 12.84
CA GLU A 55 -18.65 3.54 13.33
C GLU A 55 -18.46 4.64 12.29
N SER A 56 -19.10 5.75 12.56
CA SER A 56 -19.11 7.03 11.84
C SER A 56 -17.75 7.72 11.70
N HIS A 57 -16.65 7.00 11.85
CA HIS A 57 -15.30 7.53 11.79
C HIS A 57 -14.52 7.09 10.56
N ILE A 58 -15.18 6.38 9.67
CA ILE A 58 -14.56 6.01 8.43
C ILE A 58 -14.66 7.24 7.52
N THR A 59 -13.62 8.06 7.60
CA THR A 59 -13.24 8.87 6.47
C THR A 59 -13.44 8.00 5.22
N ASP A 60 -13.68 8.55 4.07
CA ASP A 60 -13.80 7.95 2.73
C ASP A 60 -13.09 6.59 2.49
N ASN A 61 -12.38 6.14 3.49
CA ASN A 61 -11.51 4.99 3.50
C ASN A 61 -12.29 3.69 3.64
N GLY A 62 -12.86 3.22 2.54
CA GLY A 62 -13.53 1.93 2.48
C GLY A 62 -15.05 1.98 2.52
N ALA A 63 -15.66 3.08 2.09
CA ALA A 63 -17.11 3.17 1.94
C ALA A 63 -17.67 2.25 0.84
N GLY A 64 -16.80 1.56 0.10
CA GLY A 64 -17.20 0.60 -0.92
C GLY A 64 -16.14 -0.44 -1.24
N TYR A 65 -16.56 -1.50 -1.93
CA TYR A 65 -15.69 -2.55 -2.40
C TYR A 65 -16.00 -2.92 -3.85
N GLY A 66 -14.95 -3.03 -4.65
CA GLY A 66 -14.98 -3.48 -6.04
C GLY A 66 -14.49 -4.92 -6.19
N TYR A 67 -13.68 -5.20 -7.20
CA TYR A 67 -13.06 -6.51 -7.38
C TYR A 67 -11.69 -6.52 -6.69
N GLN A 68 -11.65 -6.95 -5.43
CA GLN A 68 -10.46 -6.96 -4.55
C GLN A 68 -9.86 -5.56 -4.29
N LEU A 69 -10.68 -4.53 -4.41
CA LEU A 69 -10.28 -3.14 -4.22
C LEU A 69 -11.24 -2.43 -3.27
N TRP A 70 -10.69 -1.68 -2.34
CA TRP A 70 -11.45 -0.71 -1.58
C TRP A 70 -11.72 0.50 -2.47
N ILE A 71 -12.95 0.97 -2.45
CA ILE A 71 -13.39 2.13 -3.23
C ILE A 71 -13.75 3.25 -2.27
N CYS A 72 -13.19 4.41 -2.51
CA CYS A 72 -13.31 5.61 -1.69
C CYS A 72 -14.05 6.69 -2.51
N PRO A 73 -15.40 6.76 -2.41
CA PRO A 73 -16.19 7.57 -3.33
C PRO A 73 -15.99 9.07 -3.18
N GLU A 74 -15.70 9.55 -1.96
CA GLU A 74 -15.55 10.98 -1.70
C GLU A 74 -14.26 11.56 -2.27
N SER A 75 -13.18 10.78 -2.21
CA SER A 75 -11.88 11.15 -2.80
C SER A 75 -11.71 10.67 -4.25
N GLU A 76 -12.71 9.98 -4.81
CA GLU A 76 -12.63 9.35 -6.14
C GLU A 76 -11.41 8.44 -6.29
N THR A 77 -11.00 7.79 -5.19
CA THR A 77 -9.85 6.90 -5.16
C THR A 77 -10.26 5.45 -5.02
N PHE A 78 -9.35 4.57 -5.36
CA PHE A 78 -9.46 3.14 -5.09
C PHE A 78 -8.10 2.60 -4.68
N LYS A 79 -8.08 1.52 -3.91
CA LYS A 79 -6.83 1.02 -3.36
C LYS A 79 -6.78 -0.49 -3.15
N PHE A 80 -5.59 -1.03 -3.25
CA PHE A 80 -5.22 -2.25 -2.53
C PHE A 80 -4.96 -1.87 -1.08
N SER A 81 -5.42 -2.65 -0.14
CA SER A 81 -5.13 -2.40 1.27
C SER A 81 -4.89 -3.71 1.99
N GLY A 82 -3.74 -3.82 2.58
CA GLY A 82 -3.32 -4.94 3.41
C GLY A 82 -3.06 -4.52 4.84
N GLY A 83 -3.10 -5.48 5.75
CA GLY A 83 -2.89 -5.23 7.17
C GLY A 83 -1.57 -4.50 7.45
N HIS A 84 -1.56 -3.67 8.48
CA HIS A 84 -0.41 -2.91 8.96
C HIS A 84 0.15 -1.85 7.98
N GLY A 85 -0.66 -1.36 7.02
CA GLY A 85 -0.26 -0.26 6.12
C GLY A 85 0.42 -0.71 4.83
N GLN A 86 0.06 -1.87 4.31
CA GLN A 86 0.52 -2.35 3.00
C GLN A 86 -0.44 -1.87 1.93
N ASP A 87 -0.33 -0.63 1.49
CA ASP A 87 -1.31 -0.01 0.61
C ASP A 87 -0.72 0.40 -0.74
N ALA A 88 -1.57 0.43 -1.76
CA ALA A 88 -1.39 1.25 -2.95
C ALA A 88 -2.71 1.92 -3.27
N THR A 89 -2.71 3.24 -3.25
CA THR A 89 -3.89 4.08 -3.49
C THR A 89 -3.74 4.81 -4.82
N MET A 90 -4.77 4.75 -5.63
CA MET A 90 -4.84 5.35 -6.95
C MET A 90 -5.91 6.43 -7.00
N SER A 91 -5.54 7.62 -7.47
CA SER A 91 -6.43 8.76 -7.70
C SER A 91 -6.42 9.13 -9.18
N ARG A 92 -7.51 8.87 -9.89
CA ARG A 92 -7.63 9.31 -11.29
C ARG A 92 -7.80 10.81 -11.42
N GLN A 93 -8.44 11.43 -10.44
CA GLN A 93 -8.59 12.89 -10.43
C GLN A 93 -7.26 13.61 -10.42
N ASN A 94 -6.28 13.07 -9.70
CA ASN A 94 -4.97 13.69 -9.52
C ASN A 94 -3.86 13.03 -10.35
N ASP A 95 -4.20 12.03 -11.17
CA ASP A 95 -3.23 11.21 -11.92
C ASP A 95 -2.08 10.73 -11.01
N LEU A 96 -2.45 10.19 -9.84
CA LEU A 96 -1.52 9.92 -8.75
C LEU A 96 -1.65 8.48 -8.26
N VAL A 97 -0.52 7.85 -8.01
CA VAL A 97 -0.41 6.59 -7.27
C VAL A 97 0.49 6.78 -6.06
N ILE A 98 0.04 6.33 -4.91
CA ILE A 98 0.83 6.31 -3.68
C ILE A 98 0.90 4.86 -3.20
N ALA A 99 2.11 4.36 -3.00
CA ALA A 99 2.32 3.05 -2.41
C ALA A 99 3.06 3.18 -1.08
N THR A 100 2.59 2.43 -0.08
CA THR A 100 3.20 2.36 1.24
C THR A 100 3.44 0.91 1.63
N HIS A 101 4.56 0.67 2.32
CA HIS A 101 4.80 -0.55 3.06
C HIS A 101 5.22 -0.18 4.46
N GLU A 102 4.38 -0.49 5.41
CA GLU A 102 4.55 -0.10 6.81
C GLU A 102 4.58 -1.33 7.71
N ALA A 103 5.02 -1.13 8.92
CA ALA A 103 4.85 -2.06 10.04
C ALA A 103 4.08 -1.34 11.16
N ALA A 104 2.93 -0.77 10.79
CA ALA A 104 2.08 -0.05 11.73
C ALA A 104 1.59 -0.98 12.84
N SER A 105 1.52 -0.48 14.06
CA SER A 105 0.95 -1.22 15.19
C SER A 105 -0.55 -1.45 15.03
N ASP A 106 -1.21 -0.54 14.32
CA ASP A 106 -2.60 -0.66 13.94
C ASP A 106 -2.76 -1.53 12.69
N VAL A 107 -3.51 -2.61 12.80
CA VAL A 107 -3.78 -3.55 11.70
C VAL A 107 -4.44 -2.86 10.52
N THR A 108 -5.20 -1.80 10.76
CA THR A 108 -5.98 -1.13 9.72
C THR A 108 -5.17 -0.12 8.90
N GLY A 109 -4.02 0.36 9.41
CA GLY A 109 -3.23 1.41 8.75
C GLY A 109 -3.98 2.74 8.59
N VAL A 110 -5.07 2.94 9.32
CA VAL A 110 -5.98 4.09 9.16
C VAL A 110 -5.27 5.43 9.35
N ALA A 111 -4.29 5.50 10.25
CA ALA A 111 -3.58 6.75 10.53
C ALA A 111 -2.84 7.27 9.31
N SER A 112 -2.07 6.41 8.65
CA SER A 112 -1.33 6.77 7.43
C SER A 112 -2.26 7.10 6.27
N CYS A 113 -3.30 6.29 6.07
CA CYS A 113 -4.32 6.55 5.06
C CYS A 113 -5.00 7.91 5.25
N ASN A 114 -5.31 8.31 6.48
CA ASN A 114 -5.93 9.60 6.76
C ASN A 114 -5.01 10.77 6.42
N VAL A 115 -3.72 10.66 6.74
CA VAL A 115 -2.73 11.69 6.39
C VAL A 115 -2.61 11.81 4.88
N LEU A 116 -2.45 10.70 4.16
CA LEU A 116 -2.35 10.67 2.70
C LEU A 116 -3.62 11.23 2.04
N SER A 117 -4.79 10.81 2.49
CA SER A 117 -6.07 11.30 1.98
C SER A 117 -6.19 12.81 2.15
N LYS A 118 -5.93 13.32 3.35
CA LYS A 118 -6.09 14.73 3.66
C LYS A 118 -5.18 15.65 2.84
N TYR A 119 -3.93 15.24 2.63
CA TYR A 119 -2.92 16.14 2.06
C TYR A 119 -2.63 15.89 0.60
N LEU A 120 -2.89 14.71 0.07
CA LEU A 120 -2.50 14.31 -1.28
C LEU A 120 -3.67 13.85 -2.16
N LEU A 121 -4.68 13.22 -1.59
CA LEU A 121 -5.75 12.59 -2.39
C LEU A 121 -6.99 13.46 -2.53
N MET A 122 -7.40 14.13 -1.46
CA MET A 122 -8.59 14.99 -1.49
C MET A 122 -8.35 16.35 -2.12
N PRO A 123 -7.21 17.05 -1.91
CA PRO A 123 -6.94 18.28 -2.61
C PRO A 123 -6.76 18.03 -4.11
N LYS A 124 -7.33 18.91 -4.94
CA LYS A 124 -6.98 18.92 -6.36
C LYS A 124 -5.56 19.43 -6.52
N LEU A 125 -4.66 18.57 -6.96
CA LEU A 125 -3.26 18.91 -7.21
C LEU A 125 -3.14 19.79 -8.47
N SER A 126 -2.03 20.53 -8.58
CA SER A 126 -1.74 21.32 -9.76
C SER A 126 -1.41 20.40 -10.95
N ASP A 127 -1.91 20.76 -12.13
CA ASP A 127 -1.58 20.15 -13.40
C ASP A 127 -0.28 20.73 -14.03
N LYS A 128 0.31 21.71 -13.35
CA LYS A 128 1.55 22.35 -13.79
C LYS A 128 2.73 21.79 -13.00
N PRO A 129 3.88 21.58 -13.67
CA PRO A 129 5.11 21.26 -12.97
C PRO A 129 5.41 22.30 -11.89
N LEU A 130 5.92 21.83 -10.76
CA LEU A 130 6.48 22.75 -9.77
C LEU A 130 7.71 23.44 -10.34
N PRO A 131 7.98 24.70 -9.94
CA PRO A 131 9.24 25.34 -10.29
C PRO A 131 10.41 24.50 -9.78
N GLU A 132 11.52 24.52 -10.51
CA GLU A 132 12.74 23.87 -10.07
C GLU A 132 13.22 24.52 -8.76
N ASP A 133 13.48 23.69 -7.76
CA ASP A 133 14.02 24.09 -6.47
C ASP A 133 15.17 23.14 -6.08
N PRO A 134 16.41 23.47 -6.51
CA PRO A 134 17.58 22.65 -6.23
C PRO A 134 17.88 22.49 -4.74
N GLU A 135 17.59 23.52 -3.93
CA GLU A 135 17.82 23.47 -2.49
C GLU A 135 16.87 22.51 -1.81
N ALA A 136 15.57 22.57 -2.13
CA ALA A 136 14.57 21.63 -1.63
C ALA A 136 14.89 20.20 -2.09
N LEU A 137 15.41 20.00 -3.30
CA LEU A 137 15.82 18.69 -3.78
C LEU A 137 16.99 18.10 -2.97
N ILE A 138 17.98 18.94 -2.64
CA ILE A 138 19.11 18.53 -1.80
C ILE A 138 18.61 18.17 -0.37
N GLU A 139 17.74 18.98 0.19
CA GLU A 139 17.16 18.73 1.50
C GLU A 139 16.37 17.41 1.50
N LEU A 140 15.52 17.17 0.51
CA LEU A 140 14.77 15.93 0.37
C LEU A 140 15.71 14.72 0.27
N ASN A 141 16.73 14.78 -0.56
CA ASN A 141 17.69 13.69 -0.71
C ASN A 141 18.44 13.40 0.59
N ASN A 142 18.88 14.43 1.31
CA ASN A 142 19.53 14.27 2.61
C ASN A 142 18.58 13.62 3.62
N TRP A 143 17.31 14.04 3.63
CA TRP A 143 16.31 13.46 4.50
C TRP A 143 16.06 11.99 4.17
N LEU A 144 15.88 11.63 2.89
CA LEU A 144 15.69 10.24 2.45
C LEU A 144 16.88 9.36 2.84
N HIS A 145 18.12 9.83 2.61
CA HIS A 145 19.32 9.09 3.00
C HIS A 145 19.40 8.88 4.52
N SER A 146 18.98 9.88 5.32
CA SER A 146 18.99 9.76 6.78
C SER A 146 17.98 8.73 7.29
N ARG A 147 16.93 8.43 6.50
CA ARG A 147 15.87 7.48 6.84
C ARG A 147 16.09 6.10 6.22
N ALA A 148 17.06 5.96 5.33
CA ALA A 148 17.39 4.67 4.76
C ALA A 148 17.69 3.67 5.88
N ILE A 149 17.00 2.54 5.85
CA ILE A 149 17.28 1.43 6.77
C ILE A 149 18.70 0.97 6.45
N LYS A 150 19.63 1.22 7.38
CA LYS A 150 20.98 0.69 7.25
C LYS A 150 20.86 -0.82 7.16
N ASP A 151 21.43 -1.36 6.09
CA ASP A 151 21.51 -2.80 5.91
C ASP A 151 22.07 -3.39 7.21
N ARG A 152 21.26 -4.12 7.93
CA ARG A 152 21.78 -4.90 9.04
C ARG A 152 22.63 -5.94 8.37
N THR A 153 23.93 -5.71 8.31
CA THR A 153 24.87 -6.78 8.01
C THR A 153 24.41 -7.97 8.85
N CYS A 154 23.84 -8.97 8.18
CA CYS A 154 23.53 -10.22 8.86
C CYS A 154 24.78 -10.57 9.64
N ARG A 155 24.70 -10.52 10.96
CA ARG A 155 25.73 -11.15 11.77
C ARG A 155 25.84 -12.54 11.20
N SER A 156 27.03 -12.93 10.81
CA SER A 156 27.27 -14.26 10.23
C SER A 156 26.44 -15.26 11.01
N VAL A 157 25.55 -15.94 10.28
CA VAL A 157 24.78 -17.02 10.88
C VAL A 157 25.80 -17.92 11.57
N PRO A 158 25.64 -18.25 12.86
CA PRO A 158 26.56 -19.16 13.53
C PRO A 158 26.75 -20.39 12.66
N ALA A 159 27.98 -20.86 12.50
CA ALA A 159 28.31 -22.00 11.64
C ALA A 159 27.51 -23.28 12.08
N ASP A 160 27.12 -23.34 13.33
CA ASP A 160 26.27 -24.38 13.87
C ASP A 160 24.91 -23.83 14.29
N ILE A 161 23.88 -24.14 13.51
CA ILE A 161 22.48 -23.83 13.79
C ILE A 161 21.67 -25.08 14.19
N THR A 162 22.36 -26.21 14.44
CA THR A 162 21.66 -27.48 14.74
C THR A 162 20.78 -27.40 15.97
N HIS A 163 21.13 -26.55 16.94
CA HIS A 163 20.32 -26.31 18.15
C HIS A 163 19.01 -25.58 17.87
N TRP A 164 18.84 -24.99 16.66
CA TRP A 164 17.57 -24.40 16.23
C TRP A 164 16.68 -25.41 15.48
N ASN A 165 17.20 -26.58 15.16
CA ASN A 165 16.41 -27.65 14.54
C ASN A 165 15.62 -28.37 15.63
N GLY A 166 14.31 -28.19 15.63
CA GLY A 166 13.46 -28.83 16.62
C GLY A 166 11.98 -28.57 16.37
N ILE A 167 11.15 -29.21 17.18
CA ILE A 167 9.72 -28.94 17.20
C ILE A 167 9.47 -27.84 18.23
N TYR A 168 8.93 -26.72 17.76
CA TYR A 168 8.59 -25.59 18.60
C TYR A 168 7.11 -25.66 18.97
N ARG A 169 6.81 -25.50 20.26
CA ARG A 169 5.42 -25.44 20.76
C ARG A 169 5.17 -24.05 21.32
N LEU A 170 4.00 -23.49 20.98
CA LEU A 170 3.54 -22.28 21.64
C LEU A 170 3.15 -22.63 23.07
N ALA A 171 3.73 -21.97 24.04
CA ALA A 171 3.33 -22.04 25.44
C ALA A 171 2.82 -20.66 25.90
N GLU A 172 2.06 -20.63 26.99
CA GLU A 172 1.60 -19.37 27.57
C GLU A 172 2.81 -18.48 27.87
N GLY A 173 2.89 -17.34 27.16
CA GLY A 173 3.96 -16.34 27.31
C GLY A 173 5.14 -16.44 26.34
N GLY A 174 5.14 -17.34 25.35
CA GLY A 174 6.19 -17.37 24.33
C GLY A 174 6.39 -18.72 23.63
N ILE A 175 7.46 -18.78 22.83
CA ILE A 175 7.91 -20.00 22.15
C ILE A 175 9.00 -20.63 23.01
N HIS A 176 8.76 -21.83 23.52
CA HIS A 176 9.79 -22.64 24.17
C HIS A 176 10.37 -23.63 23.18
N VAL A 177 11.70 -23.72 23.16
CA VAL A 177 12.46 -24.70 22.37
C VAL A 177 12.73 -25.91 23.28
N ASN A 178 12.31 -27.07 22.86
CA ASN A 178 12.63 -28.35 23.51
C ASN A 178 13.83 -29.02 22.83
#